data_564c87c35f31eb3da4dda0e4c11a7126
#
_entry.id   564c87c35f31eb3da4dda0e4c11a7126
#
_cell.length_a   1.000
_cell.length_b   1.000
_cell.length_c   1.000
_cell.angle_alpha   90.00
_cell.angle_beta   90.00
_cell.angle_gamma   90.00
#
_symmetry.space_group_name_H-M   'P 1'
#
loop_
_entity.id
_entity.type
_entity.pdbx_description
1 polymer ?
#
loop_
_entity_poly.entity_id
_entity_poly.type
_entity_poly.pdbx_seq_one_letter_code
_entity_poly.pdbx_strand_id
1 'polypeptide(L)'
;MERLCLLTLFLAPANAFVLPPTRSLATLPARDSVNRQASPRMYSSIDAEAVAARTARVLAAKEASGLSFDELATQLALTNTYTVQLLLGQAQLKPDTAPKLKAALPKISSTDLVAMQKHFPMRSFDEAILKEPNVYRTYEAITHYGEAIKALINEQCGDGIMSAIDFYMDVGTTTGTQGEKRVVITFNGKFLPFIEQAAANNGVPSPRD
;
A
#
# COMPACT_ATOMS: atom_id res chain seq x y z
N MET A 1 -4.11 64.21 -4.17
CA MET A 1 -3.54 63.90 -5.48
C MET A 1 -3.84 62.42 -5.77
N GLU A 2 -5.00 62.20 -6.38
CA GLU A 2 -5.49 60.88 -6.79
C GLU A 2 -4.78 60.48 -8.08
N ARG A 3 -4.22 59.26 -8.10
CA ARG A 3 -3.78 58.64 -9.34
C ARG A 3 -4.75 57.54 -9.73
N LEU A 4 -5.55 57.88 -10.72
CA LEU A 4 -6.45 56.98 -11.44
C LEU A 4 -5.61 55.97 -12.24
N CYS A 5 -5.77 54.66 -11.96
CA CYS A 5 -5.14 53.59 -12.74
C CYS A 5 -6.17 53.05 -13.74
N LEU A 6 -5.95 53.37 -15.03
CA LEU A 6 -6.78 52.86 -16.14
C LEU A 6 -6.48 51.38 -16.36
N LEU A 7 -7.52 50.55 -16.22
CA LEU A 7 -7.50 49.14 -16.57
C LEU A 7 -7.84 49.00 -18.07
N THR A 8 -6.86 48.68 -18.89
CA THR A 8 -7.06 48.40 -20.32
C THR A 8 -7.38 46.90 -20.48
N LEU A 9 -8.64 46.64 -20.86
CA LEU A 9 -9.10 45.29 -21.23
C LEU A 9 -8.59 44.97 -22.65
N PHE A 10 -7.72 43.97 -22.78
CA PHE A 10 -7.37 43.37 -24.08
C PHE A 10 -8.34 42.26 -24.40
N LEU A 11 -9.24 42.46 -25.38
CA LEU A 11 -10.01 41.40 -26.02
C LEU A 11 -9.10 40.68 -27.01
N ALA A 12 -8.87 39.38 -26.78
CA ALA A 12 -8.27 38.48 -27.76
C ALA A 12 -9.31 37.95 -28.75
N PRO A 13 -8.99 37.84 -30.07
CA PRO A 13 -9.92 37.37 -31.06
C PRO A 13 -10.17 35.84 -30.94
N ALA A 14 -11.43 35.44 -31.08
CA ALA A 14 -11.85 34.04 -31.12
C ALA A 14 -11.31 33.37 -32.40
N ASN A 15 -10.40 32.43 -32.24
CA ASN A 15 -9.97 31.54 -33.32
C ASN A 15 -11.04 30.47 -33.55
N ALA A 16 -11.66 30.51 -34.72
CA ALA A 16 -12.57 29.49 -35.20
C ALA A 16 -11.82 28.16 -35.39
N PHE A 17 -12.23 27.13 -34.63
CA PHE A 17 -11.69 25.77 -34.74
C PHE A 17 -12.27 25.09 -36.00
N VAL A 18 -11.46 24.94 -37.05
CA VAL A 18 -11.82 24.22 -38.25
C VAL A 18 -11.56 22.73 -38.00
N LEU A 19 -12.63 21.93 -37.97
CA LEU A 19 -12.54 20.46 -37.86
C LEU A 19 -11.99 19.87 -39.18
N PRO A 20 -11.03 18.94 -39.13
CA PRO A 20 -10.56 18.24 -40.31
C PRO A 20 -11.64 17.26 -40.82
N PRO A 21 -11.66 16.95 -42.16
CA PRO A 21 -12.67 16.07 -42.74
C PRO A 21 -12.54 14.63 -42.21
N THR A 22 -13.70 14.04 -41.92
CA THR A 22 -13.85 12.66 -41.48
C THR A 22 -13.28 11.69 -42.51
N ARG A 23 -12.22 10.97 -42.14
CA ARG A 23 -11.71 9.83 -42.91
C ARG A 23 -12.73 8.68 -42.83
N SER A 24 -13.13 8.20 -44.01
CA SER A 24 -13.92 6.99 -44.20
C SER A 24 -13.31 5.79 -43.45
N LEU A 25 -14.12 5.13 -42.64
CA LEU A 25 -13.78 3.88 -41.95
C LEU A 25 -13.58 2.79 -43.01
N ALA A 26 -12.32 2.51 -43.38
CA ALA A 26 -11.98 1.27 -44.09
C ALA A 26 -12.25 0.11 -43.10
N THR A 27 -13.09 -0.84 -43.55
CA THR A 27 -13.37 -2.09 -42.85
C THR A 27 -12.08 -2.87 -42.63
N LEU A 28 -11.65 -2.96 -41.36
CA LEU A 28 -10.56 -3.86 -40.98
C LEU A 28 -11.03 -5.31 -41.13
N PRO A 29 -10.18 -6.22 -41.66
CA PRO A 29 -10.51 -7.63 -41.73
C PRO A 29 -10.72 -8.16 -40.29
N ALA A 30 -11.72 -9.07 -40.16
CA ALA A 30 -12.01 -9.75 -38.91
C ALA A 30 -10.72 -10.42 -38.38
N ARG A 31 -10.28 -10.02 -37.19
CA ARG A 31 -9.21 -10.69 -36.48
C ARG A 31 -9.68 -12.09 -36.14
N ASP A 32 -9.01 -13.08 -36.71
CA ASP A 32 -9.13 -14.46 -36.29
C ASP A 32 -9.15 -14.55 -34.77
N SER A 33 -10.14 -15.26 -34.26
CA SER A 33 -10.25 -15.61 -32.87
C SER A 33 -9.08 -16.49 -32.47
N VAL A 34 -7.95 -15.88 -32.13
CA VAL A 34 -6.85 -16.57 -31.47
C VAL A 34 -7.46 -17.15 -30.20
N ASN A 35 -7.63 -18.46 -30.21
CA ASN A 35 -7.97 -19.27 -29.06
C ASN A 35 -6.95 -18.93 -27.95
N ARG A 36 -7.24 -17.89 -27.13
CA ARG A 36 -6.53 -17.64 -25.90
C ARG A 36 -6.92 -18.77 -24.95
N GLN A 37 -6.19 -19.87 -25.04
CA GLN A 37 -6.11 -20.77 -23.91
C GLN A 37 -5.84 -19.89 -22.71
N ALA A 38 -6.83 -19.81 -21.83
CA ALA A 38 -6.70 -19.09 -20.59
C ALA A 38 -5.43 -19.61 -19.91
N SER A 39 -4.41 -18.79 -19.86
CA SER A 39 -3.27 -19.04 -18.97
C SER A 39 -3.86 -19.48 -17.64
N PRO A 40 -3.41 -20.58 -17.02
CA PRO A 40 -3.95 -20.99 -15.74
C PRO A 40 -3.94 -19.73 -14.87
N ARG A 41 -5.10 -19.37 -14.33
CA ARG A 41 -5.24 -18.24 -13.44
C ARG A 41 -4.41 -18.55 -12.21
N MET A 42 -3.14 -18.20 -12.25
CA MET A 42 -2.16 -18.46 -11.19
C MET A 42 -2.52 -17.70 -9.90
N TYR A 43 -3.56 -16.86 -10.00
CA TYR A 43 -4.22 -16.14 -8.92
C TYR A 43 -5.75 -16.27 -9.04
N SER A 44 -6.24 -17.41 -9.60
CA SER A 44 -7.64 -17.75 -9.43
C SER A 44 -7.87 -17.78 -7.94
N SER A 45 -8.55 -16.74 -7.40
CA SER A 45 -9.20 -16.86 -6.10
C SER A 45 -8.58 -18.00 -5.26
N ILE A 46 -7.23 -17.94 -5.05
CA ILE A 46 -6.63 -18.79 -4.05
C ILE A 46 -7.42 -18.39 -2.86
N ASP A 47 -8.49 -18.94 -2.95
CA ASP A 47 -9.41 -19.25 -1.99
C ASP A 47 -9.45 -18.14 -0.94
N ALA A 48 -9.97 -16.95 -1.34
CA ALA A 48 -10.23 -15.88 -0.37
C ALA A 48 -10.99 -16.46 0.83
N GLU A 49 -11.84 -17.47 0.58
CA GLU A 49 -12.56 -18.23 1.59
C GLU A 49 -11.60 -19.08 2.46
N ALA A 50 -10.63 -19.78 1.86
CA ALA A 50 -9.65 -20.54 2.65
C ALA A 50 -8.72 -19.63 3.45
N VAL A 51 -8.36 -18.47 2.91
CA VAL A 51 -7.60 -17.45 3.66
C VAL A 51 -8.44 -16.90 4.80
N ALA A 52 -9.69 -16.55 4.57
CA ALA A 52 -10.60 -16.04 5.60
C ALA A 52 -10.84 -17.09 6.70
N ALA A 53 -11.09 -18.35 6.32
CA ALA A 53 -11.27 -19.46 7.28
C ALA A 53 -9.99 -19.70 8.11
N ARG A 54 -8.80 -19.65 7.49
CA ARG A 54 -7.53 -19.75 8.20
C ARG A 54 -7.34 -18.55 9.15
N THR A 55 -7.60 -17.35 8.71
CA THR A 55 -7.51 -16.12 9.52
C THR A 55 -8.39 -16.26 10.76
N ALA A 56 -9.63 -16.73 10.61
CA ALA A 56 -10.54 -16.92 11.74
C ALA A 56 -9.97 -17.93 12.77
N ARG A 57 -9.39 -19.06 12.31
CA ARG A 57 -8.76 -20.05 13.22
C ARG A 57 -7.52 -19.49 13.93
N VAL A 58 -6.69 -18.72 13.22
CA VAL A 58 -5.48 -18.11 13.78
C VAL A 58 -5.84 -17.07 14.82
N LEU A 59 -6.84 -16.22 14.55
CA LEU A 59 -7.36 -15.24 15.52
C LEU A 59 -7.98 -15.95 16.74
N ALA A 60 -8.73 -17.03 16.55
CA ALA A 60 -9.24 -17.83 17.65
C ALA A 60 -8.12 -18.43 18.52
N ALA A 61 -7.01 -18.88 17.91
CA ALA A 61 -5.84 -19.34 18.65
C ALA A 61 -5.17 -18.21 19.44
N LYS A 62 -5.13 -16.99 18.90
CA LYS A 62 -4.64 -15.78 19.60
C LYS A 62 -5.54 -15.46 20.79
N GLU A 63 -6.86 -15.40 20.60
CA GLU A 63 -7.79 -15.15 21.71
C GLU A 63 -7.64 -16.21 22.82
N ALA A 64 -7.50 -17.46 22.44
CA ALA A 64 -7.31 -18.55 23.38
C ALA A 64 -5.97 -18.53 24.13
N SER A 65 -4.98 -17.75 23.68
CA SER A 65 -3.70 -17.55 24.36
C SER A 65 -3.79 -16.50 25.47
N GLY A 66 -4.80 -15.63 25.43
CA GLY A 66 -4.93 -14.49 26.33
C GLY A 66 -3.94 -13.34 26.08
N LEU A 67 -3.02 -13.49 25.12
CA LEU A 67 -2.04 -12.45 24.82
C LEU A 67 -2.67 -11.26 24.08
N SER A 68 -2.26 -10.05 24.41
CA SER A 68 -2.48 -8.87 23.56
C SER A 68 -1.66 -8.97 22.28
N PHE A 69 -1.93 -8.11 21.30
CA PHE A 69 -1.10 -8.03 20.10
C PHE A 69 0.32 -7.54 20.40
N ASP A 70 0.48 -6.64 21.37
CA ASP A 70 1.79 -6.12 21.77
C ASP A 70 2.65 -7.18 22.47
N GLU A 71 2.05 -7.98 23.35
CA GLU A 71 2.73 -9.11 24.01
C GLU A 71 3.14 -10.17 22.98
N LEU A 72 2.26 -10.49 22.04
CA LEU A 72 2.57 -11.42 20.95
C LEU A 72 3.69 -10.87 20.06
N ALA A 73 3.64 -9.60 19.68
CA ALA A 73 4.67 -8.93 18.89
C ALA A 73 6.04 -9.00 19.58
N THR A 74 6.07 -8.73 20.88
CA THR A 74 7.28 -8.84 21.72
C THR A 74 7.86 -10.27 21.70
N GLN A 75 7.02 -11.30 21.86
CA GLN A 75 7.46 -12.70 21.81
C GLN A 75 7.98 -13.11 20.43
N LEU A 76 7.43 -12.54 19.37
CA LEU A 76 7.88 -12.78 18.01
C LEU A 76 9.10 -11.95 17.61
N ALA A 77 9.44 -10.92 18.38
CA ALA A 77 10.43 -9.88 18.05
C ALA A 77 10.09 -9.14 16.72
N LEU A 78 8.83 -8.77 16.57
CA LEU A 78 8.28 -8.06 15.41
C LEU A 78 7.57 -6.78 15.87
N THR A 79 7.27 -5.85 14.94
CA THR A 79 6.35 -4.75 15.23
C THR A 79 4.93 -5.28 15.44
N ASN A 80 4.12 -4.55 16.20
CA ASN A 80 2.75 -4.98 16.48
C ASN A 80 1.88 -4.99 15.21
N THR A 81 2.03 -4.01 14.32
CA THR A 81 1.28 -3.95 13.06
C THR A 81 1.63 -5.10 12.13
N TYR A 82 2.93 -5.45 12.00
CA TYR A 82 3.34 -6.60 11.18
C TYR A 82 2.84 -7.93 11.78
N THR A 83 2.84 -8.03 13.12
CA THR A 83 2.25 -9.19 13.82
C THR A 83 0.75 -9.33 13.49
N VAL A 84 -0.01 -8.24 13.53
CA VAL A 84 -1.43 -8.25 13.13
C VAL A 84 -1.59 -8.64 11.66
N GLN A 85 -0.77 -8.11 10.75
CA GLN A 85 -0.80 -8.49 9.33
C GLN A 85 -0.56 -9.99 9.12
N LEU A 86 0.37 -10.61 9.88
CA LEU A 86 0.58 -12.06 9.83
C LEU A 86 -0.68 -12.83 10.20
N LEU A 87 -1.35 -12.45 11.29
CA LEU A 87 -2.56 -13.12 11.76
C LEU A 87 -3.74 -12.92 10.80
N LEU A 88 -3.84 -11.75 10.16
CA LEU A 88 -4.86 -11.44 9.15
C LEU A 88 -4.57 -12.04 7.77
N GLY A 89 -3.44 -12.75 7.60
CA GLY A 89 -3.06 -13.33 6.30
C GLY A 89 -2.58 -12.30 5.28
N GLN A 90 -2.22 -11.09 5.71
CA GLN A 90 -1.72 -10.00 4.86
C GLN A 90 -0.19 -9.99 4.73
N ALA A 91 0.50 -10.82 5.49
CA ALA A 91 1.94 -11.02 5.40
C ALA A 91 2.27 -12.52 5.38
N GLN A 92 3.39 -12.87 4.75
CA GLN A 92 3.89 -14.24 4.71
C GLN A 92 4.65 -14.57 6.00
N LEU A 93 4.32 -15.68 6.64
CA LEU A 93 5.07 -16.18 7.79
C LEU A 93 6.46 -16.68 7.33
N LYS A 94 7.50 -16.18 7.96
CA LYS A 94 8.88 -16.62 7.67
C LYS A 94 9.25 -17.86 8.48
N PRO A 95 10.16 -18.71 7.96
CA PRO A 95 10.56 -19.94 8.63
C PRO A 95 11.07 -19.72 10.07
N ASP A 96 11.85 -18.67 10.30
CA ASP A 96 12.43 -18.35 11.62
C ASP A 96 11.39 -17.86 12.63
N THR A 97 10.28 -17.31 12.15
CA THR A 97 9.18 -16.80 12.98
C THR A 97 8.16 -17.91 13.31
N ALA A 98 8.04 -18.92 12.45
CA ALA A 98 7.04 -19.97 12.62
C ALA A 98 7.14 -20.74 13.96
N PRO A 99 8.33 -21.16 14.44
CA PRO A 99 8.44 -21.82 15.74
C PRO A 99 8.08 -20.89 16.90
N LYS A 100 8.42 -19.59 16.82
CA LYS A 100 8.06 -18.60 17.84
C LYS A 100 6.54 -18.42 17.90
N LEU A 101 5.88 -18.32 16.74
CA LEU A 101 4.43 -18.21 16.66
C LEU A 101 3.75 -19.46 17.22
N LYS A 102 4.29 -20.66 16.94
CA LYS A 102 3.76 -21.91 17.51
C LYS A 102 3.89 -21.97 19.02
N ALA A 103 5.00 -21.48 19.56
CA ALA A 103 5.23 -21.44 21.00
C ALA A 103 4.28 -20.44 21.69
N ALA A 104 4.10 -19.26 21.12
CA ALA A 104 3.22 -18.22 21.63
C ALA A 104 1.72 -18.59 21.51
N LEU A 105 1.34 -19.27 20.43
CA LEU A 105 -0.03 -19.71 20.15
C LEU A 105 -0.11 -21.25 20.07
N PRO A 106 -0.12 -21.96 21.20
CA PRO A 106 -0.07 -23.45 21.18
C PRO A 106 -1.24 -24.11 20.44
N LYS A 107 -2.40 -23.43 20.37
CA LYS A 107 -3.61 -23.92 19.68
C LYS A 107 -3.58 -23.73 18.15
N ILE A 108 -2.60 -23.02 17.59
CA ILE A 108 -2.47 -22.89 16.13
C ILE A 108 -2.10 -24.25 15.52
N SER A 109 -2.77 -24.64 14.44
CA SER A 109 -2.51 -25.93 13.79
C SER A 109 -1.21 -25.88 12.97
N SER A 110 -0.52 -27.03 12.88
CA SER A 110 0.66 -27.16 12.01
C SER A 110 0.30 -26.96 10.53
N THR A 111 -0.90 -27.34 10.14
CA THR A 111 -1.42 -27.12 8.77
C THR A 111 -1.55 -25.62 8.48
N ASP A 112 -2.08 -24.82 9.40
CA ASP A 112 -2.21 -23.38 9.24
C ASP A 112 -0.83 -22.69 9.19
N LEU A 113 0.13 -23.10 10.01
CA LEU A 113 1.49 -22.60 9.98
C LEU A 113 2.18 -22.84 8.63
N VAL A 114 2.05 -24.06 8.10
CA VAL A 114 2.60 -24.41 6.76
C VAL A 114 1.91 -23.58 5.67
N ALA A 115 0.58 -23.44 5.75
CA ALA A 115 -0.16 -22.63 4.80
C ALA A 115 0.25 -21.16 4.85
N MET A 116 0.46 -20.58 6.05
CA MET A 116 0.94 -19.20 6.22
C MET A 116 2.35 -18.99 5.64
N GLN A 117 3.23 -19.99 5.67
CA GLN A 117 4.56 -19.92 5.08
C GLN A 117 4.55 -20.02 3.56
N LYS A 118 3.60 -20.76 2.97
CA LYS A 118 3.49 -20.96 1.52
C LYS A 118 2.67 -19.89 0.82
N HIS A 119 1.84 -19.16 1.55
CA HIS A 119 0.95 -18.16 1.00
C HIS A 119 1.70 -16.88 0.62
N PHE A 120 1.48 -16.40 -0.62
CA PHE A 120 1.88 -15.07 -1.07
C PHE A 120 0.67 -14.14 -0.98
N PRO A 121 0.61 -13.26 0.01
CA PRO A 121 -0.56 -12.42 0.21
C PRO A 121 -0.80 -11.47 -0.96
N MET A 122 -2.08 -11.26 -1.31
CA MET A 122 -2.46 -10.13 -2.15
C MET A 122 -2.19 -8.83 -1.38
N ARG A 123 -1.61 -7.85 -2.07
CA ARG A 123 -1.30 -6.53 -1.50
C ARG A 123 -2.36 -5.48 -1.84
N SER A 124 -3.47 -5.92 -2.41
CA SER A 124 -4.66 -5.09 -2.60
C SER A 124 -5.53 -5.09 -1.36
N PHE A 125 -6.39 -4.10 -1.25
CA PHE A 125 -7.37 -3.97 -0.17
C PHE A 125 -8.76 -3.70 -0.76
N ASP A 126 -9.78 -4.02 0.00
CA ASP A 126 -11.15 -3.59 -0.28
C ASP A 126 -11.25 -2.09 0.06
N GLU A 127 -11.66 -1.27 -0.92
CA GLU A 127 -11.81 0.17 -0.72
C GLU A 127 -12.77 0.54 0.41
N ALA A 128 -13.64 -0.38 0.82
CA ALA A 128 -14.51 -0.19 1.98
C ALA A 128 -13.71 0.07 3.27
N ILE A 129 -12.45 -0.37 3.37
CA ILE A 129 -11.57 -0.08 4.51
C ILE A 129 -11.36 1.42 4.71
N LEU A 130 -11.39 2.21 3.64
CA LEU A 130 -11.27 3.67 3.72
C LEU A 130 -12.48 4.36 4.36
N LYS A 131 -13.59 3.63 4.56
CA LYS A 131 -14.78 4.11 5.27
C LYS A 131 -14.73 3.84 6.78
N GLU A 132 -13.78 2.99 7.21
CA GLU A 132 -13.54 2.75 8.63
C GLU A 132 -12.98 4.03 9.29
N PRO A 133 -13.63 4.57 10.35
CA PRO A 133 -13.27 5.88 10.89
C PRO A 133 -11.80 6.05 11.27
N ASN A 134 -11.16 5.06 11.87
CA ASN A 134 -9.74 5.13 12.24
C ASN A 134 -8.83 5.18 11.01
N VAL A 135 -9.16 4.42 9.95
CA VAL A 135 -8.42 4.41 8.69
C VAL A 135 -8.65 5.70 7.93
N TYR A 136 -9.91 6.15 7.84
CA TYR A 136 -10.26 7.41 7.19
C TYR A 136 -9.56 8.61 7.84
N ARG A 137 -9.55 8.71 9.17
CA ARG A 137 -8.89 9.81 9.88
C ARG A 137 -7.36 9.80 9.69
N THR A 138 -6.74 8.63 9.63
CA THR A 138 -5.32 8.51 9.31
C THR A 138 -5.05 8.97 7.88
N TYR A 139 -5.87 8.55 6.91
CA TYR A 139 -5.77 9.00 5.53
C TYR A 139 -5.98 10.52 5.39
N GLU A 140 -7.00 11.06 6.06
CA GLU A 140 -7.27 12.51 6.11
C GLU A 140 -6.07 13.30 6.65
N ALA A 141 -5.45 12.83 7.73
CA ALA A 141 -4.26 13.47 8.28
C ALA A 141 -3.10 13.47 7.29
N ILE A 142 -2.80 12.33 6.64
CA ILE A 142 -1.71 12.21 5.67
C ILE A 142 -1.96 13.12 4.46
N THR A 143 -3.19 13.17 3.94
CA THR A 143 -3.52 14.00 2.77
C THR A 143 -3.51 15.48 3.11
N HIS A 144 -4.01 15.87 4.29
CA HIS A 144 -4.02 17.26 4.76
C HIS A 144 -2.61 17.82 4.93
N TYR A 145 -1.68 17.02 5.44
CA TYR A 145 -0.29 17.43 5.64
C TYR A 145 0.66 17.01 4.51
N GLY A 146 0.12 16.51 3.38
CA GLY A 146 0.92 15.89 2.31
C GLY A 146 2.00 16.80 1.73
N GLU A 147 1.70 18.08 1.46
CA GLU A 147 2.69 19.04 0.96
C GLU A 147 3.80 19.32 1.99
N ALA A 148 3.44 19.45 3.26
CA ALA A 148 4.40 19.67 4.34
C ALA A 148 5.30 18.44 4.55
N ILE A 149 4.73 17.23 4.50
CA ILE A 149 5.48 15.96 4.57
C ILE A 149 6.50 15.92 3.43
N LYS A 150 6.07 16.20 2.18
CA LYS A 150 6.96 16.22 1.02
C LYS A 150 8.07 17.26 1.18
N ALA A 151 7.73 18.47 1.58
CA ALA A 151 8.71 19.54 1.74
C ALA A 151 9.80 19.19 2.76
N LEU A 152 9.40 18.64 3.91
CA LEU A 152 10.31 18.23 4.98
C LEU A 152 11.21 17.06 4.56
N ILE A 153 10.65 16.06 3.85
CA ILE A 153 11.45 14.94 3.32
C ILE A 153 12.48 15.45 2.32
N ASN A 154 12.08 16.35 1.41
CA ASN A 154 13.00 16.91 0.43
C ASN A 154 14.11 17.77 1.08
N GLU A 155 13.78 18.51 2.12
CA GLU A 155 14.76 19.32 2.86
C GLU A 155 15.77 18.43 3.60
N GLN A 156 15.31 17.36 4.23
CA GLN A 156 16.15 16.51 5.09
C GLN A 156 16.91 15.43 4.32
N CYS A 157 16.32 14.89 3.25
CA CYS A 157 16.81 13.69 2.56
C CYS A 157 17.12 13.94 1.06
N GLY A 158 16.60 15.01 0.46
CA GLY A 158 16.69 15.26 -0.97
C GLY A 158 15.50 14.74 -1.76
N ASP A 159 15.66 14.70 -3.10
CA ASP A 159 14.60 14.25 -4.01
C ASP A 159 14.45 12.72 -3.99
N GLY A 160 13.34 12.26 -3.49
CA GLY A 160 13.06 10.84 -3.34
C GLY A 160 11.76 10.55 -2.62
N ILE A 161 11.60 9.29 -2.22
CA ILE A 161 10.40 8.80 -1.52
C ILE A 161 10.77 7.96 -0.30
N MET A 162 9.88 7.88 0.67
CA MET A 162 9.90 6.87 1.72
C MET A 162 9.33 5.55 1.16
N SER A 163 10.10 4.46 1.27
CA SER A 163 9.62 3.13 0.90
C SER A 163 8.47 2.68 1.82
N ALA A 164 7.45 2.06 1.24
CA ALA A 164 6.42 1.32 1.98
C ALA A 164 6.64 -0.21 1.94
N ILE A 165 7.80 -0.66 1.41
CA ILE A 165 8.19 -2.08 1.33
C ILE A 165 9.32 -2.37 2.33
N ASP A 166 10.37 -1.57 2.33
CA ASP A 166 11.40 -1.54 3.37
C ASP A 166 10.95 -0.53 4.43
N PHE A 167 10.05 -0.99 5.30
CA PHE A 167 9.19 -0.15 6.09
C PHE A 167 8.77 -0.81 7.40
N TYR A 168 8.77 -0.04 8.46
CA TYR A 168 8.28 -0.44 9.77
C TYR A 168 7.14 0.48 10.17
N MET A 169 6.08 -0.09 10.68
CA MET A 169 4.96 0.65 11.25
C MET A 169 4.67 0.13 12.64
N ASP A 170 4.36 1.04 13.53
CA ASP A 170 4.02 0.71 14.91
C ASP A 170 2.88 1.63 15.39
N VAL A 171 2.02 1.09 16.25
CA VAL A 171 0.91 1.83 16.85
C VAL A 171 1.05 1.75 18.36
N GLY A 172 1.20 2.89 18.99
CA GLY A 172 1.33 3.03 20.42
C GLY A 172 0.40 4.08 20.99
N THR A 173 0.53 4.31 22.27
CA THR A 173 -0.19 5.38 22.97
C THR A 173 0.75 6.20 23.84
N THR A 174 0.40 7.47 24.04
CA THR A 174 1.06 8.37 24.99
C THR A 174 0.02 9.17 25.75
N THR A 175 0.45 9.87 26.80
CA THR A 175 -0.40 10.77 27.57
C THR A 175 -0.16 12.20 27.10
N GLY A 176 -1.23 12.92 26.78
CA GLY A 176 -1.18 14.33 26.42
C GLY A 176 -1.07 15.23 27.64
N THR A 177 -0.91 16.53 27.39
CA THR A 177 -0.68 17.54 28.42
C THR A 177 -1.85 17.73 29.42
N GLN A 178 -3.05 17.30 29.03
CA GLN A 178 -4.25 17.34 29.87
C GLN A 178 -4.57 15.98 30.51
N GLY A 179 -3.66 15.01 30.43
CA GLY A 179 -3.86 13.65 30.93
C GLY A 179 -4.66 12.74 29.99
N GLU A 180 -5.05 13.23 28.81
CA GLU A 180 -5.78 12.46 27.82
C GLU A 180 -4.89 11.40 27.15
N LYS A 181 -5.46 10.26 26.78
CA LYS A 181 -4.78 9.24 25.98
C LYS A 181 -4.68 9.69 24.52
N ARG A 182 -3.50 9.60 23.96
CA ARG A 182 -3.22 9.93 22.55
C ARG A 182 -2.71 8.69 21.81
N VAL A 183 -3.18 8.50 20.59
CA VAL A 183 -2.65 7.47 19.69
C VAL A 183 -1.43 8.02 18.96
N VAL A 184 -0.38 7.22 18.88
CA VAL A 184 0.85 7.50 18.11
C VAL A 184 1.01 6.44 17.04
N ILE A 185 1.09 6.87 15.79
CA ILE A 185 1.37 5.99 14.65
C ILE A 185 2.74 6.40 14.12
N THR A 186 3.68 5.47 14.09
CA THR A 186 5.03 5.70 13.60
C THR A 186 5.21 5.04 12.24
N PHE A 187 5.65 5.81 11.26
CA PHE A 187 6.07 5.36 9.95
C PHE A 187 7.59 5.50 9.85
N ASN A 188 8.28 4.40 9.58
CA ASN A 188 9.72 4.36 9.43
C ASN A 188 10.06 3.56 8.16
N GLY A 189 10.31 4.27 7.07
CA GLY A 189 10.60 3.70 5.78
C GLY A 189 11.96 4.15 5.26
N LYS A 190 12.64 3.24 4.57
CA LYS A 190 13.91 3.54 3.92
C LYS A 190 13.73 4.64 2.88
N PHE A 191 14.60 5.65 2.91
CA PHE A 191 14.62 6.66 1.86
C PHE A 191 15.16 6.07 0.55
N LEU A 192 14.44 6.31 -0.55
CA LEU A 192 14.80 5.90 -1.90
C LEU A 192 14.92 7.15 -2.77
N PRO A 193 16.16 7.59 -3.11
CA PRO A 193 16.34 8.75 -3.97
C PRO A 193 15.88 8.46 -5.40
N PHE A 194 15.31 9.47 -6.07
CA PHE A 194 15.18 9.43 -7.52
C PHE A 194 16.55 9.59 -8.17
N ILE A 195 16.86 8.69 -9.08
CA ILE A 195 18.13 8.70 -9.81
C ILE A 195 17.97 9.43 -11.15
N GLU A 196 19.03 10.06 -11.62
CA GLU A 196 19.12 10.47 -13.00
C GLU A 196 19.22 9.23 -13.90
N GLN A 197 18.34 9.12 -14.90
CA GLN A 197 18.27 7.98 -15.81
C GLN A 197 19.28 8.13 -16.97
N ALA A 198 20.57 8.17 -16.64
CA ALA A 198 21.62 8.25 -17.63
C ALA A 198 21.60 7.00 -18.54
N ALA A 199 21.54 7.21 -19.86
CA ALA A 199 21.43 6.10 -20.82
C ALA A 199 22.59 5.09 -20.70
N ALA A 200 23.77 5.54 -20.32
CA ALA A 200 24.94 4.67 -20.11
C ALA A 200 24.77 3.67 -18.95
N ASN A 201 23.89 3.98 -17.99
CA ASN A 201 23.63 3.12 -16.84
C ASN A 201 22.50 2.10 -17.10
N ASN A 202 21.81 2.21 -18.24
CA ASN A 202 20.78 1.27 -18.63
C ASN A 202 21.42 0.08 -19.38
N GLY A 203 21.77 -0.97 -18.65
CA GLY A 203 22.45 -2.14 -19.21
C GLY A 203 21.62 -2.94 -20.23
N VAL A 204 20.28 -2.80 -20.18
CA VAL A 204 19.36 -3.50 -21.10
C VAL A 204 18.29 -2.53 -21.59
N PRO A 205 18.58 -1.70 -22.61
CA PRO A 205 17.57 -0.84 -23.20
C PRO A 205 16.47 -1.66 -23.86
N SER A 206 15.26 -1.11 -23.90
CA SER A 206 14.14 -1.74 -24.60
C SER A 206 14.47 -1.92 -26.09
N PRO A 207 14.14 -3.07 -26.68
CA PRO A 207 14.27 -3.28 -28.11
C PRO A 207 13.49 -2.20 -28.89
N ARG A 208 14.07 -1.76 -29.99
CA ARG A 208 13.44 -0.79 -30.91
C ARG A 208 13.55 -1.37 -32.29
N ASP A 209 12.42 -1.47 -32.99
CA ASP A 209 12.34 -1.89 -34.39
C ASP A 209 12.72 -0.74 -35.31
#